data_f93ca863c162eb10d7c2941a87229a7d
#
_entry.id   f93ca863c162eb10d7c2941a87229a7d
#
_cell.length_a   1.000
_cell.length_b   1.000
_cell.length_c   1.000
_cell.angle_alpha   90.00
_cell.angle_beta   90.00
_cell.angle_gamma   90.00
#
_symmetry.space_group_name_H-M   'P 1'
#
loop_
_entity.id
_entity.type
_entity.pdbx_description
1 polymer ?
#
loop_
_entity_poly.entity_id
_entity_poly.type
_entity_poly.pdbx_seq_one_letter_code
_entity_poly.pdbx_strand_id
1 'polypeptide(L)'
;MLGFSSHRFACSALTTLGLGLALFSSNLAAQASDPAAAHHELDLPRLRQALQSPARDVSDFIRDPVRKPIETLTFLGLKPGMRVLDLYAAGGYYTVILAHAVGAEGHVIAQNTQRGRDFVEDRQVRSQGEALDNKIRRAGLSNVSQLIAPSTALEIEENSLDFILLAQTMHDYYNADPDDARSLLRSLHAALKSGGILGVSDHIGLADADNRRLHRMLPEQAINLAEEIGFSVQRSTLLQIDNDQPLRSIFDPSLARHTSRFLLRLEKTPADK
;
A
#
# COMPACT_ATOMS: atom_id res chain seq x y z
N MET A 1 -21.79 81.79 -32.04
CA MET A 1 -20.74 82.40 -32.89
C MET A 1 -20.07 81.26 -33.61
N LEU A 2 -20.46 80.95 -34.83
CA LEU A 2 -19.78 81.36 -36.05
C LEU A 2 -18.37 80.77 -36.10
N GLY A 3 -17.95 79.97 -37.03
CA GLY A 3 -18.36 79.78 -38.40
C GLY A 3 -17.55 78.69 -39.04
N PHE A 4 -18.11 78.08 -40.00
CA PHE A 4 -17.71 77.96 -41.43
C PHE A 4 -16.21 77.67 -41.70
N SER A 5 -15.83 76.77 -42.51
CA SER A 5 -16.15 76.43 -43.91
C SER A 5 -14.94 75.58 -44.36
N SER A 6 -14.87 74.77 -45.24
CA SER A 6 -15.43 74.31 -46.48
C SER A 6 -14.43 73.39 -47.20
N HIS A 7 -14.98 72.41 -47.87
CA HIS A 7 -14.66 71.81 -49.17
C HIS A 7 -13.21 71.49 -49.57
N ARG A 8 -12.91 70.27 -49.97
CA ARG A 8 -12.84 69.91 -51.41
C ARG A 8 -12.57 68.42 -51.63
N PHE A 9 -13.32 67.91 -52.54
CA PHE A 9 -13.18 66.75 -53.45
C PHE A 9 -11.76 66.24 -53.73
N ALA A 10 -11.57 64.89 -53.82
CA ALA A 10 -11.36 64.22 -55.10
C ALA A 10 -11.05 62.74 -54.96
N CYS A 11 -11.76 61.96 -55.74
CA CYS A 11 -11.34 60.81 -56.59
C CYS A 11 -10.90 59.51 -55.99
N SER A 12 -11.75 58.50 -56.16
CA SER A 12 -11.59 57.15 -56.68
C SER A 12 -10.22 56.48 -56.63
N ALA A 13 -10.16 55.37 -55.91
CA ALA A 13 -9.52 54.16 -56.45
C ALA A 13 -10.19 52.93 -55.81
N LEU A 14 -10.86 52.12 -56.62
CA LEU A 14 -11.31 50.79 -56.32
C LEU A 14 -10.10 49.90 -56.05
N THR A 15 -10.00 49.32 -54.88
CA THR A 15 -9.12 48.17 -54.65
C THR A 15 -9.96 47.07 -54.04
N THR A 16 -10.07 46.02 -54.81
CA THR A 16 -10.76 44.77 -54.48
C THR A 16 -10.08 44.10 -53.28
N LEU A 17 -10.80 44.04 -52.16
CA LEU A 17 -10.35 43.30 -50.98
C LEU A 17 -10.80 41.85 -51.15
N GLY A 18 -9.86 40.96 -51.46
CA GLY A 18 -10.06 39.54 -51.47
C GLY A 18 -10.24 39.03 -50.02
N LEU A 19 -11.41 38.50 -49.76
CA LEU A 19 -11.75 37.86 -48.48
C LEU A 19 -11.06 36.50 -48.45
N GLY A 20 -9.83 36.42 -47.87
CA GLY A 20 -9.14 35.17 -47.57
C GLY A 20 -9.79 34.50 -46.34
N LEU A 21 -10.63 33.49 -46.60
CA LEU A 21 -11.18 32.62 -45.56
C LEU A 21 -10.05 31.72 -45.06
N ALA A 22 -9.38 32.11 -43.99
CA ALA A 22 -8.41 31.24 -43.29
C ALA A 22 -9.21 30.15 -42.49
N LEU A 23 -9.31 28.97 -43.07
CA LEU A 23 -9.77 27.77 -42.37
C LEU A 23 -8.70 27.41 -41.31
N PHE A 24 -8.96 27.79 -40.05
CA PHE A 24 -8.26 27.24 -38.92
C PHE A 24 -8.73 25.78 -38.74
N SER A 25 -7.98 24.85 -39.34
CA SER A 25 -8.08 23.45 -39.01
C SER A 25 -7.48 23.27 -37.62
N SER A 26 -8.34 23.30 -36.58
CA SER A 26 -7.99 22.84 -35.26
C SER A 26 -7.76 21.32 -35.32
N ASN A 27 -6.50 20.93 -35.48
CA ASN A 27 -6.06 19.57 -35.20
C ASN A 27 -6.26 19.30 -33.71
N LEU A 28 -7.44 18.80 -33.38
CA LEU A 28 -7.68 18.12 -32.12
C LEU A 28 -6.94 16.78 -32.20
N ALA A 29 -5.63 16.81 -31.91
CA ALA A 29 -4.89 15.60 -31.69
C ALA A 29 -5.55 14.93 -30.48
N ALA A 30 -6.37 13.93 -30.75
CA ALA A 30 -6.80 12.99 -29.72
C ALA A 30 -5.51 12.40 -29.17
N GLN A 31 -5.14 12.78 -27.94
CA GLN A 31 -4.12 12.09 -27.18
C GLN A 31 -4.64 10.66 -27.01
N ALA A 32 -4.14 9.78 -27.85
CA ALA A 32 -4.29 8.35 -27.63
C ALA A 32 -3.61 8.10 -26.27
N SER A 33 -4.42 7.88 -25.24
CA SER A 33 -3.93 7.37 -23.96
C SER A 33 -3.25 6.04 -24.26
N ASP A 34 -1.95 5.96 -23.97
CA ASP A 34 -1.16 4.75 -24.10
C ASP A 34 -1.87 3.64 -23.27
N PRO A 35 -2.40 2.57 -23.88
CA PRO A 35 -3.05 1.50 -23.14
C PRO A 35 -2.13 0.82 -22.12
N ALA A 36 -0.79 0.95 -22.27
CA ALA A 36 0.19 0.48 -21.29
C ALA A 36 0.26 1.40 -20.05
N ALA A 37 -0.10 2.68 -20.15
CA ALA A 37 -0.13 3.59 -18.99
C ALA A 37 -1.35 3.38 -18.07
N ALA A 38 -2.43 2.78 -18.59
CA ALA A 38 -3.67 2.55 -17.83
C ALA A 38 -3.55 1.42 -16.78
N HIS A 39 -2.47 0.63 -16.79
CA HIS A 39 -2.29 -0.53 -15.90
C HIS A 39 -1.46 -0.24 -14.63
N HIS A 40 -1.10 1.02 -14.33
CA HIS A 40 -0.17 1.34 -13.24
C HIS A 40 -0.80 1.89 -11.98
N GLU A 41 -2.09 2.23 -11.99
CA GLU A 41 -2.78 2.74 -10.81
C GLU A 41 -3.74 1.71 -10.23
N LEU A 42 -3.92 1.77 -8.89
CA LEU A 42 -4.90 0.93 -8.21
C LEU A 42 -6.31 1.26 -8.70
N ASP A 43 -7.09 0.24 -9.01
CA ASP A 43 -8.53 0.37 -9.27
C ASP A 43 -9.26 0.68 -7.94
N LEU A 44 -9.29 1.96 -7.58
CA LEU A 44 -9.90 2.42 -6.33
C LEU A 44 -11.39 2.10 -6.22
N PRO A 45 -12.23 2.24 -7.27
CA PRO A 45 -13.61 1.77 -7.24
C PRO A 45 -13.74 0.29 -6.88
N ARG A 46 -12.97 -0.57 -7.53
CA ARG A 46 -12.93 -2.02 -7.25
C ARG A 46 -12.49 -2.31 -5.83
N LEU A 47 -11.47 -1.62 -5.32
CA LEU A 47 -11.00 -1.78 -3.95
C LEU A 47 -12.06 -1.35 -2.93
N ARG A 48 -12.74 -0.22 -3.16
CA ARG A 48 -13.85 0.20 -2.29
C ARG A 48 -14.97 -0.84 -2.27
N GLN A 49 -15.29 -1.43 -3.41
CA GLN A 49 -16.28 -2.52 -3.48
C GLN A 49 -15.79 -3.76 -2.72
N ALA A 50 -14.51 -4.13 -2.85
CA ALA A 50 -13.92 -5.26 -2.12
C ALA A 50 -13.95 -5.04 -0.60
N LEU A 51 -13.74 -3.81 -0.13
CA LEU A 51 -13.85 -3.45 1.30
C LEU A 51 -15.28 -3.60 1.84
N GLN A 52 -16.30 -3.51 0.98
CA GLN A 52 -17.71 -3.73 1.35
C GLN A 52 -18.15 -5.20 1.20
N SER A 53 -17.23 -6.08 0.78
CA SER A 53 -17.57 -7.48 0.48
C SER A 53 -18.08 -8.24 1.72
N PRO A 54 -19.18 -8.99 1.61
CA PRO A 54 -19.68 -9.85 2.68
C PRO A 54 -18.77 -11.06 2.96
N ALA A 55 -17.72 -11.26 2.14
CA ALA A 55 -16.68 -12.25 2.40
C ALA A 55 -15.78 -11.85 3.58
N ARG A 56 -15.72 -10.57 3.92
CA ARG A 56 -14.96 -10.05 5.06
C ARG A 56 -15.72 -10.26 6.38
N ASP A 57 -14.99 -10.37 7.46
CA ASP A 57 -15.55 -10.52 8.79
C ASP A 57 -15.86 -9.16 9.42
N VAL A 58 -16.75 -9.11 10.40
CA VAL A 58 -17.08 -7.88 11.14
C VAL A 58 -15.81 -7.25 11.75
N SER A 59 -14.90 -8.08 12.25
CA SER A 59 -13.62 -7.62 12.79
C SER A 59 -12.75 -6.90 11.75
N ASP A 60 -12.88 -7.20 10.46
CA ASP A 60 -12.16 -6.52 9.41
C ASP A 60 -12.68 -5.08 9.24
N PHE A 61 -14.01 -4.90 9.20
CA PHE A 61 -14.63 -3.58 9.11
C PHE A 61 -14.27 -2.66 10.28
N ILE A 62 -14.20 -3.24 11.50
CA ILE A 62 -13.79 -2.49 12.70
C ILE A 62 -12.34 -1.98 12.58
N ARG A 63 -11.48 -2.72 11.88
CA ARG A 63 -10.06 -2.37 11.70
C ARG A 63 -9.81 -1.36 10.57
N ASP A 64 -10.72 -1.21 9.61
CA ASP A 64 -10.54 -0.34 8.44
C ASP A 64 -10.24 1.12 8.80
N PRO A 65 -10.95 1.78 9.74
CA PRO A 65 -10.71 3.18 10.06
C PRO A 65 -9.29 3.46 10.57
N VAL A 66 -8.67 2.49 11.26
CA VAL A 66 -7.33 2.66 11.83
C VAL A 66 -6.23 2.10 10.94
N ARG A 67 -6.56 1.23 9.99
CA ARG A 67 -5.61 0.67 9.02
C ARG A 67 -5.60 1.42 7.69
N LYS A 68 -6.67 2.16 7.39
CA LYS A 68 -6.82 2.96 6.16
C LYS A 68 -6.28 2.22 4.94
N PRO A 69 -6.82 1.03 4.60
CA PRO A 69 -6.14 0.09 3.71
C PRO A 69 -5.91 0.64 2.30
N ILE A 70 -6.84 1.43 1.75
CA ILE A 70 -6.68 2.03 0.42
C ILE A 70 -5.52 3.01 0.43
N GLU A 71 -5.55 3.96 1.36
CA GLU A 71 -4.54 5.01 1.48
C GLU A 71 -3.16 4.40 1.81
N THR A 72 -3.13 3.36 2.65
CA THR A 72 -1.92 2.62 2.99
C THR A 72 -1.31 1.96 1.76
N LEU A 73 -2.08 1.20 1.00
CA LEU A 73 -1.59 0.50 -0.20
C LEU A 73 -1.23 1.47 -1.33
N THR A 74 -1.93 2.60 -1.43
CA THR A 74 -1.59 3.68 -2.37
C THR A 74 -0.23 4.30 -2.02
N PHE A 75 -0.01 4.68 -0.75
CA PHE A 75 1.29 5.20 -0.30
C PHE A 75 2.43 4.21 -0.53
N LEU A 76 2.20 2.94 -0.26
CA LEU A 76 3.18 1.89 -0.47
C LEU A 76 3.46 1.61 -1.96
N GLY A 77 2.62 2.09 -2.86
CA GLY A 77 2.82 1.94 -4.30
C GLY A 77 2.47 0.54 -4.84
N LEU A 78 1.53 -0.16 -4.20
CA LEU A 78 1.00 -1.42 -4.74
C LEU A 78 0.35 -1.18 -6.12
N LYS A 79 0.54 -2.13 -7.05
CA LYS A 79 0.01 -2.02 -8.42
C LYS A 79 -0.68 -3.30 -8.86
N PRO A 80 -1.63 -3.22 -9.80
CA PRO A 80 -2.18 -4.40 -10.48
C PRO A 80 -1.07 -5.25 -11.12
N GLY A 81 -1.29 -6.56 -11.17
CA GLY A 81 -0.35 -7.53 -11.76
C GLY A 81 0.83 -7.92 -10.87
N MET A 82 1.05 -7.28 -9.73
CA MET A 82 2.17 -7.57 -8.83
C MET A 82 2.08 -8.97 -8.22
N ARG A 83 3.25 -9.60 -8.01
CA ARG A 83 3.43 -10.78 -7.17
C ARG A 83 3.77 -10.33 -5.74
N VAL A 84 2.90 -10.65 -4.81
CA VAL A 84 2.88 -10.09 -3.45
C VAL A 84 3.04 -11.18 -2.40
N LEU A 85 3.81 -10.89 -1.35
CA LEU A 85 3.83 -11.66 -0.11
C LEU A 85 3.10 -10.87 0.98
N ASP A 86 2.02 -11.45 1.52
CA ASP A 86 1.38 -11.03 2.77
C ASP A 86 2.02 -11.82 3.91
N LEU A 87 3.05 -11.24 4.52
CA LEU A 87 3.83 -11.92 5.56
C LEU A 87 3.07 -11.88 6.88
N TYR A 88 2.88 -13.05 7.47
CA TYR A 88 2.02 -13.26 8.63
C TYR A 88 0.59 -12.76 8.36
N ALA A 89 -0.01 -13.34 7.33
CA ALA A 89 -1.35 -12.98 6.85
C ALA A 89 -2.45 -13.12 7.92
N ALA A 90 -2.17 -13.87 8.99
CA ALA A 90 -3.11 -14.17 10.07
C ALA A 90 -4.46 -14.67 9.54
N GLY A 91 -5.58 -14.06 9.93
CA GLY A 91 -6.92 -14.37 9.44
C GLY A 91 -7.27 -13.70 8.10
N GLY A 92 -6.28 -13.19 7.32
CA GLY A 92 -6.46 -12.77 5.94
C GLY A 92 -7.04 -11.36 5.75
N TYR A 93 -6.89 -10.47 6.72
CA TYR A 93 -7.35 -9.08 6.56
C TYR A 93 -6.77 -8.43 5.30
N TYR A 94 -5.43 -8.39 5.18
CA TYR A 94 -4.78 -7.81 4.02
C TYR A 94 -4.81 -8.73 2.80
N THR A 95 -4.78 -10.05 2.98
CA THR A 95 -4.79 -11.01 1.87
C THR A 95 -5.94 -10.76 0.88
N VAL A 96 -7.16 -10.57 1.40
CA VAL A 96 -8.35 -10.31 0.56
C VAL A 96 -8.20 -8.99 -0.21
N ILE A 97 -7.73 -7.94 0.49
CA ILE A 97 -7.59 -6.61 -0.10
C ILE A 97 -6.49 -6.62 -1.17
N LEU A 98 -5.33 -7.23 -0.86
CA LEU A 98 -4.21 -7.38 -1.78
C LEU A 98 -4.62 -8.17 -3.03
N ALA A 99 -5.35 -9.28 -2.87
CA ALA A 99 -5.81 -10.09 -4.00
C ALA A 99 -6.72 -9.31 -4.96
N HIS A 100 -7.63 -8.51 -4.42
CA HIS A 100 -8.45 -7.62 -5.23
C HIS A 100 -7.62 -6.49 -5.88
N ALA A 101 -6.64 -5.95 -5.16
CA ALA A 101 -5.79 -4.86 -5.63
C ALA A 101 -4.91 -5.27 -6.81
N VAL A 102 -4.26 -6.44 -6.71
CA VAL A 102 -3.39 -6.93 -7.79
C VAL A 102 -4.18 -7.52 -8.96
N GLY A 103 -5.44 -7.91 -8.74
CA GLY A 103 -6.30 -8.43 -9.80
C GLY A 103 -5.89 -9.82 -10.30
N ALA A 104 -6.51 -10.25 -11.41
CA ALA A 104 -6.36 -11.60 -11.95
C ALA A 104 -4.94 -11.89 -12.47
N GLU A 105 -4.23 -10.89 -12.96
CA GLU A 105 -2.87 -11.02 -13.48
C GLU A 105 -1.80 -10.98 -12.36
N GLY A 106 -2.17 -10.58 -11.13
CA GLY A 106 -1.30 -10.59 -9.97
C GLY A 106 -1.50 -11.85 -9.13
N HIS A 107 -0.60 -12.02 -8.15
CA HIS A 107 -0.67 -13.17 -7.24
C HIS A 107 -0.31 -12.78 -5.82
N VAL A 108 -1.04 -13.30 -4.83
CA VAL A 108 -0.77 -13.10 -3.41
C VAL A 108 -0.38 -14.42 -2.76
N ILE A 109 0.76 -14.42 -2.10
CA ILE A 109 1.23 -15.50 -1.24
C ILE A 109 0.87 -15.10 0.20
N ALA A 110 -0.13 -15.76 0.79
CA ALA A 110 -0.51 -15.55 2.19
C ALA A 110 0.32 -16.48 3.09
N GLN A 111 1.32 -15.92 3.77
CA GLN A 111 2.19 -16.71 4.63
C GLN A 111 1.69 -16.69 6.07
N ASN A 112 1.74 -17.86 6.69
CA ASN A 112 1.57 -18.05 8.13
C ASN A 112 2.51 -19.15 8.63
N THR A 113 2.88 -19.10 9.91
CA THR A 113 3.42 -20.28 10.59
C THR A 113 2.27 -21.25 10.93
N GLN A 114 2.59 -22.52 11.17
CA GLN A 114 1.56 -23.47 11.65
C GLN A 114 0.92 -22.97 12.95
N ARG A 115 1.75 -22.52 13.92
CA ARG A 115 1.26 -21.92 15.18
C ARG A 115 0.34 -20.71 14.94
N GLY A 116 0.68 -19.86 13.96
CA GLY A 116 -0.14 -18.69 13.60
C GLY A 116 -1.50 -19.10 13.03
N ARG A 117 -1.53 -20.17 12.21
CA ARG A 117 -2.78 -20.70 11.68
C ARG A 117 -3.69 -21.28 12.76
N ASP A 118 -3.09 -21.97 13.74
CA ASP A 118 -3.83 -22.63 14.82
C ASP A 118 -4.28 -21.65 15.90
N PHE A 119 -3.73 -20.43 15.90
CA PHE A 119 -4.06 -19.43 16.92
C PHE A 119 -5.52 -18.97 16.79
N VAL A 120 -6.21 -18.96 17.94
CA VAL A 120 -7.56 -18.41 18.09
C VAL A 120 -7.46 -17.10 18.87
N GLU A 121 -7.76 -15.99 18.22
CA GLU A 121 -7.76 -14.67 18.89
C GLU A 121 -8.89 -14.62 19.92
N ASP A 122 -8.68 -13.93 21.04
CA ASP A 122 -9.67 -13.75 22.09
C ASP A 122 -11.05 -13.35 21.53
N ARG A 123 -12.09 -14.03 22.02
CA ARG A 123 -13.49 -13.86 21.58
C ARG A 123 -13.79 -14.29 20.14
N GLN A 124 -12.85 -14.94 19.45
CA GLN A 124 -13.10 -15.58 18.16
C GLN A 124 -13.47 -17.05 18.36
N VAL A 125 -14.28 -17.58 17.45
CA VAL A 125 -14.71 -18.99 17.46
C VAL A 125 -13.83 -19.84 16.55
N ARG A 126 -13.07 -19.20 15.66
CA ARG A 126 -12.27 -19.86 14.61
C ARG A 126 -10.80 -19.48 14.76
N SER A 127 -9.95 -20.42 14.36
CA SER A 127 -8.53 -20.12 14.21
C SER A 127 -8.27 -19.12 13.06
N GLN A 128 -7.11 -18.50 13.07
CA GLN A 128 -6.72 -17.59 12.00
C GLN A 128 -6.64 -18.30 10.65
N GLY A 129 -6.16 -19.55 10.63
CA GLY A 129 -6.14 -20.36 9.41
C GLY A 129 -7.53 -20.62 8.84
N GLU A 130 -8.49 -21.01 9.69
CA GLU A 130 -9.88 -21.19 9.29
C GLU A 130 -10.53 -19.89 8.80
N ALA A 131 -10.22 -18.75 9.42
CA ALA A 131 -10.70 -17.45 9.00
C ALA A 131 -10.16 -17.07 7.60
N LEU A 132 -8.87 -17.26 7.35
CA LEU A 132 -8.23 -17.05 6.05
C LEU A 132 -8.85 -17.95 4.98
N ASP A 133 -8.95 -19.27 5.23
CA ASP A 133 -9.52 -20.24 4.28
C ASP A 133 -10.96 -19.87 3.91
N ASN A 134 -11.75 -19.47 4.89
CA ASN A 134 -13.13 -19.04 4.69
C ASN A 134 -13.23 -17.78 3.83
N LYS A 135 -12.37 -16.78 4.06
CA LYS A 135 -12.34 -15.54 3.29
C LYS A 135 -11.95 -15.79 1.84
N ILE A 136 -10.88 -16.56 1.60
CA ILE A 136 -10.45 -16.94 0.25
C ILE A 136 -11.60 -17.60 -0.52
N ARG A 137 -12.25 -18.58 0.11
CA ARG A 137 -13.36 -19.32 -0.51
C ARG A 137 -14.58 -18.42 -0.75
N ARG A 138 -15.01 -17.64 0.25
CA ARG A 138 -16.20 -16.77 0.15
C ARG A 138 -16.01 -15.63 -0.85
N ALA A 139 -14.80 -15.12 -0.99
CA ALA A 139 -14.46 -14.09 -1.96
C ALA A 139 -14.14 -14.64 -3.36
N GLY A 140 -14.08 -15.96 -3.53
CA GLY A 140 -13.77 -16.61 -4.81
C GLY A 140 -12.39 -16.27 -5.35
N LEU A 141 -11.39 -16.10 -4.47
CA LEU A 141 -10.05 -15.66 -4.84
C LEU A 141 -9.25 -16.82 -5.44
N SER A 142 -9.02 -16.78 -6.76
CA SER A 142 -8.20 -17.75 -7.49
C SER A 142 -6.71 -17.36 -7.58
N ASN A 143 -6.39 -16.11 -7.25
CA ASN A 143 -5.05 -15.54 -7.31
C ASN A 143 -4.34 -15.49 -5.95
N VAL A 144 -4.74 -16.35 -5.00
CA VAL A 144 -4.13 -16.47 -3.67
C VAL A 144 -3.62 -17.88 -3.48
N SER A 145 -2.37 -18.01 -3.06
CA SER A 145 -1.82 -19.26 -2.52
C SER A 145 -1.43 -19.09 -1.06
N GLN A 146 -1.38 -20.17 -0.30
CA GLN A 146 -0.96 -20.16 1.09
C GLN A 146 0.41 -20.80 1.25
N LEU A 147 1.28 -20.14 2.02
CA LEU A 147 2.60 -20.65 2.40
C LEU A 147 2.61 -20.87 3.91
N ILE A 148 2.75 -22.12 4.34
CA ILE A 148 2.88 -22.47 5.75
C ILE A 148 4.36 -22.77 6.03
N ALA A 149 5.07 -21.77 6.52
CA ALA A 149 6.49 -21.87 6.78
C ALA A 149 6.89 -20.91 7.93
N PRO A 150 7.97 -21.19 8.68
CA PRO A 150 8.56 -20.19 9.53
C PRO A 150 9.03 -18.98 8.71
N SER A 151 8.87 -17.77 9.26
CA SER A 151 9.34 -16.54 8.61
C SER A 151 10.87 -16.50 8.37
N THR A 152 11.60 -17.32 9.11
CA THR A 152 13.06 -17.51 8.97
C THR A 152 13.45 -18.51 7.87
N ALA A 153 12.48 -19.21 7.26
CA ALA A 153 12.69 -20.24 6.23
C ALA A 153 11.54 -20.21 5.21
N LEU A 154 11.38 -19.08 4.53
CA LEU A 154 10.25 -18.86 3.60
C LEU A 154 10.39 -19.63 2.29
N GLU A 155 11.57 -20.07 1.91
CA GLU A 155 11.87 -20.78 0.65
C GLU A 155 11.28 -20.05 -0.58
N ILE A 156 11.33 -18.73 -0.57
CA ILE A 156 10.91 -17.87 -1.68
C ILE A 156 12.14 -17.57 -2.55
N GLU A 157 11.98 -17.74 -3.86
CA GLU A 157 13.02 -17.46 -4.84
C GLU A 157 13.48 -16.00 -4.76
N GLU A 158 14.79 -15.78 -4.84
CA GLU A 158 15.36 -14.44 -4.86
C GLU A 158 14.89 -13.64 -6.07
N ASN A 159 14.71 -12.34 -5.90
CA ASN A 159 14.28 -11.41 -6.95
C ASN A 159 12.97 -11.83 -7.66
N SER A 160 12.05 -12.47 -6.93
CA SER A 160 10.79 -12.98 -7.48
C SER A 160 9.55 -12.16 -7.11
N LEU A 161 9.63 -11.34 -6.04
CA LEU A 161 8.50 -10.57 -5.53
C LEU A 161 8.59 -9.10 -5.96
N ASP A 162 7.44 -8.53 -6.33
CA ASP A 162 7.31 -7.10 -6.59
C ASP A 162 7.01 -6.32 -5.31
N PHE A 163 6.29 -6.96 -4.38
CA PHE A 163 5.81 -6.31 -3.17
C PHE A 163 5.71 -7.29 -2.01
N ILE A 164 6.06 -6.83 -0.81
CA ILE A 164 5.87 -7.55 0.44
C ILE A 164 5.15 -6.63 1.42
N LEU A 165 4.18 -7.14 2.16
CA LEU A 165 3.55 -6.45 3.27
C LEU A 165 3.92 -7.15 4.59
N LEU A 166 4.52 -6.40 5.52
CA LEU A 166 4.79 -6.80 6.90
C LEU A 166 4.00 -5.87 7.83
N ALA A 167 2.82 -6.31 8.22
CA ALA A 167 1.89 -5.48 8.98
C ALA A 167 1.76 -5.94 10.44
N GLN A 168 2.20 -5.09 11.36
CA GLN A 168 1.97 -5.21 12.81
C GLN A 168 2.60 -6.45 13.45
N THR A 169 3.76 -6.88 12.96
CA THR A 169 4.49 -8.05 13.49
C THR A 169 6.00 -7.82 13.60
N MET A 170 6.54 -6.73 13.05
CA MET A 170 7.98 -6.46 13.11
C MET A 170 8.47 -6.28 14.55
N HIS A 171 7.65 -5.68 15.41
CA HIS A 171 7.97 -5.51 16.83
C HIS A 171 8.20 -6.84 17.56
N ASP A 172 7.52 -7.91 17.16
CA ASP A 172 7.70 -9.24 17.78
C ASP A 172 9.10 -9.79 17.52
N TYR A 173 9.61 -9.64 16.28
CA TYR A 173 10.96 -10.05 15.93
C TYR A 173 12.01 -9.17 16.63
N TYR A 174 11.86 -7.84 16.50
CA TYR A 174 12.84 -6.91 17.07
C TYR A 174 12.93 -6.99 18.59
N ASN A 175 11.81 -7.09 19.28
CA ASN A 175 11.78 -7.17 20.74
C ASN A 175 12.17 -8.55 21.28
N ALA A 176 12.11 -9.61 20.46
CA ALA A 176 12.64 -10.91 20.81
C ALA A 176 14.17 -10.89 20.73
N ASP A 177 14.72 -10.54 19.57
CA ASP A 177 16.12 -10.29 19.30
C ASP A 177 16.23 -9.38 18.06
N PRO A 178 16.92 -8.22 18.13
CA PRO A 178 17.15 -7.37 16.95
C PRO A 178 17.83 -8.09 15.77
N ASP A 179 18.63 -9.12 16.03
CA ASP A 179 19.26 -9.92 14.98
C ASP A 179 18.26 -10.81 14.24
N ASP A 180 17.19 -11.26 14.89
CA ASP A 180 16.07 -11.96 14.24
C ASP A 180 15.36 -11.02 13.24
N ALA A 181 15.07 -9.78 13.65
CA ALA A 181 14.48 -8.78 12.77
C ALA A 181 15.42 -8.44 11.58
N ARG A 182 16.74 -8.32 11.84
CA ARG A 182 17.73 -8.08 10.79
C ARG A 182 17.78 -9.24 9.79
N SER A 183 17.80 -10.47 10.28
CA SER A 183 17.82 -11.67 9.45
C SER A 183 16.57 -11.80 8.60
N LEU A 184 15.40 -11.52 9.18
CA LEU A 184 14.15 -11.46 8.45
C LEU A 184 14.20 -10.42 7.32
N LEU A 185 14.57 -9.17 7.63
CA LEU A 185 14.64 -8.11 6.62
C LEU A 185 15.63 -8.43 5.49
N ARG A 186 16.76 -9.08 5.77
CA ARG A 186 17.69 -9.55 4.74
C ARG A 186 17.05 -10.58 3.81
N SER A 187 16.31 -11.54 4.36
CA SER A 187 15.59 -12.55 3.57
C SER A 187 14.53 -11.90 2.69
N LEU A 188 13.78 -10.93 3.22
CA LEU A 188 12.76 -10.20 2.45
C LEU A 188 13.41 -9.33 1.36
N HIS A 189 14.54 -8.68 1.66
CA HIS A 189 15.30 -7.92 0.67
C HIS A 189 15.78 -8.82 -0.48
N ALA A 190 16.31 -10.03 -0.17
CA ALA A 190 16.74 -10.99 -1.19
C ALA A 190 15.57 -11.42 -2.09
N ALA A 191 14.38 -11.68 -1.51
CA ALA A 191 13.18 -12.11 -2.25
C ALA A 191 12.61 -11.02 -3.17
N LEU A 192 12.81 -9.74 -2.85
CA LEU A 192 12.33 -8.63 -3.66
C LEU A 192 13.14 -8.44 -4.94
N LYS A 193 12.47 -8.13 -6.04
CA LYS A 193 13.09 -7.63 -7.27
C LYS A 193 13.76 -6.26 -7.00
N SER A 194 14.69 -5.86 -7.88
CA SER A 194 15.19 -4.48 -7.89
C SER A 194 14.02 -3.50 -8.10
N GLY A 195 13.93 -2.46 -7.28
CA GLY A 195 12.78 -1.55 -7.23
C GLY A 195 11.53 -2.13 -6.55
N GLY A 196 11.60 -3.38 -6.06
CA GLY A 196 10.52 -3.99 -5.28
C GLY A 196 10.36 -3.33 -3.91
N ILE A 197 9.15 -3.41 -3.36
CA ILE A 197 8.74 -2.67 -2.16
C ILE A 197 8.44 -3.62 -1.00
N LEU A 198 9.01 -3.32 0.16
CA LEU A 198 8.56 -3.85 1.44
C LEU A 198 7.77 -2.75 2.18
N GLY A 199 6.45 -2.94 2.30
CA GLY A 199 5.61 -2.11 3.15
C GLY A 199 5.65 -2.60 4.60
N VAL A 200 6.03 -1.72 5.52
CA VAL A 200 6.04 -2.04 6.96
C VAL A 200 5.12 -1.08 7.70
N SER A 201 4.22 -1.64 8.49
CA SER A 201 3.47 -0.84 9.47
C SER A 201 3.51 -1.51 10.83
N ASP A 202 3.75 -0.73 11.89
CA ASP A 202 3.75 -1.28 13.24
C ASP A 202 3.39 -0.23 14.30
N HIS A 203 3.11 -0.69 15.52
CA HIS A 203 2.66 0.11 16.64
C HIS A 203 3.80 0.95 17.22
N ILE A 204 3.60 2.27 17.33
CA ILE A 204 4.59 3.20 17.84
C ILE A 204 4.75 3.01 19.35
N GLY A 205 5.98 2.77 19.78
CA GLY A 205 6.40 2.68 21.16
C GLY A 205 7.09 3.96 21.66
N LEU A 206 7.55 3.93 22.91
CA LEU A 206 8.32 4.99 23.56
C LEU A 206 9.70 4.47 23.95
N ALA A 207 10.70 5.36 23.94
CA ALA A 207 12.09 5.00 24.24
C ALA A 207 12.28 4.36 25.63
N ASP A 208 11.56 4.89 26.62
CA ASP A 208 11.71 4.49 28.03
C ASP A 208 10.62 3.49 28.49
N ALA A 209 9.90 2.86 27.55
CA ALA A 209 8.83 1.91 27.85
C ALA A 209 9.27 0.47 27.60
N ASP A 210 8.63 -0.47 28.30
CA ASP A 210 8.74 -1.91 28.01
C ASP A 210 7.98 -2.26 26.73
N ASN A 211 8.55 -1.89 25.58
CA ASN A 211 7.93 -2.08 24.28
C ASN A 211 7.64 -3.54 23.95
N ARG A 212 8.42 -4.50 24.51
CA ARG A 212 8.16 -5.92 24.34
C ARG A 212 6.82 -6.31 24.97
N ARG A 213 6.59 -5.94 26.21
CA ARG A 213 5.31 -6.20 26.93
C ARG A 213 4.14 -5.45 26.31
N LEU A 214 4.40 -4.28 25.76
CA LEU A 214 3.37 -3.42 25.15
C LEU A 214 3.06 -3.81 23.70
N HIS A 215 3.83 -4.71 23.08
CA HIS A 215 3.77 -5.05 21.66
C HIS A 215 3.90 -3.83 20.76
N ARG A 216 4.95 -3.04 20.99
CA ARG A 216 5.24 -1.81 20.26
C ARG A 216 6.74 -1.76 19.91
N MET A 217 7.14 -0.87 19.03
CA MET A 217 8.55 -0.58 18.76
C MET A 217 8.75 0.89 18.36
N LEU A 218 9.98 1.38 18.44
CA LEU A 218 10.32 2.70 17.93
C LEU A 218 10.42 2.65 16.40
N PRO A 219 9.86 3.63 15.67
CA PRO A 219 10.00 3.69 14.21
C PRO A 219 11.46 3.71 13.75
N GLU A 220 12.33 4.39 14.50
CA GLU A 220 13.76 4.52 14.22
C GLU A 220 14.48 3.17 14.22
N GLN A 221 14.04 2.21 15.04
CA GLN A 221 14.60 0.86 15.05
C GLN A 221 14.36 0.13 13.73
N ALA A 222 13.15 0.26 13.17
CA ALA A 222 12.82 -0.30 11.86
C ALA A 222 13.56 0.41 10.72
N ILE A 223 13.66 1.74 10.79
CA ILE A 223 14.34 2.57 9.79
C ILE A 223 15.83 2.22 9.75
N ASN A 224 16.51 2.22 10.90
CA ASN A 224 17.95 1.94 10.97
C ASN A 224 18.30 0.55 10.43
N LEU A 225 17.49 -0.48 10.77
CA LEU A 225 17.69 -1.82 10.21
C LEU A 225 17.46 -1.86 8.71
N ALA A 226 16.44 -1.17 8.20
CA ALA A 226 16.15 -1.15 6.78
C ALA A 226 17.28 -0.49 5.97
N GLU A 227 17.78 0.67 6.46
CA GLU A 227 18.91 1.38 5.84
C GLU A 227 20.21 0.58 5.88
N GLU A 228 20.50 -0.09 7.02
CA GLU A 228 21.66 -1.00 7.15
C GLU A 228 21.66 -2.11 6.08
N ILE A 229 20.47 -2.60 5.72
CA ILE A 229 20.31 -3.70 4.76
C ILE A 229 20.36 -3.20 3.30
N GLY A 230 20.16 -1.90 3.06
CA GLY A 230 20.25 -1.29 1.73
C GLY A 230 18.90 -0.92 1.13
N PHE A 231 17.86 -0.79 1.95
CA PHE A 231 16.61 -0.19 1.50
C PHE A 231 16.70 1.34 1.49
N SER A 232 16.09 1.99 0.52
CA SER A 232 15.70 3.39 0.66
C SER A 232 14.39 3.48 1.45
N VAL A 233 14.30 4.45 2.37
CA VAL A 233 13.19 4.54 3.32
C VAL A 233 12.35 5.79 3.08
N GLN A 234 11.05 5.60 2.90
CA GLN A 234 10.06 6.68 2.94
C GLN A 234 9.09 6.40 4.09
N ARG A 235 8.69 7.42 4.82
CA ARG A 235 7.78 7.29 5.96
C ARG A 235 6.53 8.15 5.79
N SER A 236 5.43 7.71 6.40
CA SER A 236 4.16 8.44 6.43
C SER A 236 3.59 8.51 7.83
N THR A 237 2.92 9.62 8.13
CA THR A 237 2.14 9.81 9.37
C THR A 237 0.68 9.37 9.23
N LEU A 238 0.31 8.80 8.09
CA LEU A 238 -1.07 8.42 7.73
C LEU A 238 -1.80 7.64 8.84
N LEU A 239 -1.08 6.75 9.53
CA LEU A 239 -1.64 5.85 10.54
C LEU A 239 -1.43 6.34 11.99
N GLN A 240 -1.00 7.59 12.18
CA GLN A 240 -0.94 8.20 13.51
C GLN A 240 -2.31 8.71 13.93
N ILE A 241 -2.56 8.66 15.23
CA ILE A 241 -3.79 9.15 15.87
C ILE A 241 -3.43 10.03 17.07
N ASP A 242 -4.24 11.06 17.36
CA ASP A 242 -3.94 12.05 18.40
C ASP A 242 -4.13 11.54 19.83
N ASN A 243 -4.95 10.49 20.00
CA ASN A 243 -5.35 9.97 21.32
C ASN A 243 -4.75 8.58 21.63
N ASP A 244 -3.60 8.25 21.07
CA ASP A 244 -2.90 7.00 21.42
C ASP A 244 -2.54 6.97 22.92
N GLN A 245 -2.50 5.78 23.47
CA GLN A 245 -2.07 5.50 24.83
C GLN A 245 -0.84 4.57 24.80
N PRO A 246 0.35 5.10 24.48
CA PRO A 246 1.51 4.28 24.15
C PRO A 246 2.06 3.45 25.33
N LEU A 247 1.66 3.73 26.56
CA LEU A 247 2.00 2.95 27.75
C LEU A 247 1.03 1.77 28.00
N ARG A 248 0.02 1.59 27.15
CA ARG A 248 -0.86 0.43 27.18
C ARG A 248 -0.48 -0.58 26.11
N SER A 249 -0.61 -1.86 26.46
CA SER A 249 -0.48 -2.94 25.47
C SER A 249 -1.52 -2.76 24.36
N ILE A 250 -1.12 -3.04 23.13
CA ILE A 250 -2.05 -3.02 21.99
C ILE A 250 -3.21 -4.00 22.14
N PHE A 251 -3.07 -4.98 23.03
CA PHE A 251 -4.11 -5.97 23.36
C PHE A 251 -5.06 -5.50 24.46
N ASP A 252 -4.83 -4.32 25.07
CA ASP A 252 -5.76 -3.76 26.05
C ASP A 252 -7.14 -3.57 25.40
N PRO A 253 -8.20 -4.21 25.93
CA PRO A 253 -9.54 -4.13 25.33
C PRO A 253 -10.08 -2.71 25.22
N SER A 254 -9.65 -1.80 26.10
CA SER A 254 -10.10 -0.40 26.09
C SER A 254 -9.60 0.36 24.87
N LEU A 255 -8.51 -0.09 24.22
CA LEU A 255 -7.97 0.52 23.01
C LEU A 255 -8.71 0.06 21.75
N ALA A 256 -9.40 -1.06 21.77
CA ALA A 256 -10.02 -1.67 20.59
C ALA A 256 -9.06 -1.70 19.36
N ARG A 257 -7.77 -1.89 19.59
CA ARG A 257 -6.69 -1.82 18.60
C ARG A 257 -6.48 -0.41 17.97
N HIS A 258 -7.08 0.64 18.54
CA HIS A 258 -6.90 2.02 18.12
C HIS A 258 -5.60 2.56 18.72
N THR A 259 -4.52 2.43 17.99
CA THR A 259 -3.15 2.84 18.38
C THR A 259 -2.47 3.53 17.22
N SER A 260 -1.60 4.48 17.50
CA SER A 260 -0.71 5.07 16.48
C SER A 260 0.23 4.02 15.90
N ARG A 261 0.37 4.07 14.58
CA ARG A 261 1.32 3.22 13.85
C ARG A 261 2.22 4.05 12.97
N PHE A 262 3.45 3.63 12.82
CA PHE A 262 4.26 4.09 11.72
C PHE A 262 3.96 3.32 10.44
N LEU A 263 4.21 3.96 9.32
CA LEU A 263 4.07 3.36 8.00
C LEU A 263 5.32 3.71 7.19
N LEU A 264 6.05 2.68 6.77
CA LEU A 264 7.29 2.79 6.00
C LEU A 264 7.12 2.11 4.65
N ARG A 265 7.59 2.77 3.61
CA ARG A 265 7.81 2.22 2.28
C ARG A 265 9.31 2.04 2.10
N LEU A 266 9.74 0.80 2.06
CA LEU A 266 11.13 0.39 1.92
C LEU A 266 11.33 -0.12 0.50
N GLU A 267 12.14 0.57 -0.30
CA GLU A 267 12.41 0.18 -1.68
C GLU A 267 13.77 -0.46 -1.79
N LYS A 268 13.84 -1.65 -2.39
CA LYS A 268 15.11 -2.28 -2.74
C LYS A 268 15.79 -1.49 -3.85
N THR A 269 16.85 -0.76 -3.50
CA THR A 269 17.61 0.00 -4.50
C THR A 269 18.28 -0.94 -5.49
N PRO A 270 18.38 -0.55 -6.78
CA PRO A 270 19.20 -1.29 -7.72
C PRO A 270 20.63 -1.39 -7.19
N ALA A 271 21.26 -2.56 -7.32
CA ALA A 271 22.70 -2.64 -7.09
C ALA A 271 23.42 -1.69 -8.06
N ASP A 272 24.27 -0.81 -7.55
CA ASP A 272 25.12 0.02 -8.39
C ASP A 272 25.89 -0.89 -9.35
N LYS A 273 25.80 -0.57 -10.66
CA LYS A 273 26.48 -1.31 -11.73
C LYS A 273 27.95 -0.97 -11.78
#